data_860a6224ba1be9ddae7b17afe48823c1
#
_entry.id   860a6224ba1be9ddae7b17afe48823c1
#
_cell.length_a   1.000
_cell.length_b   1.000
_cell.length_c   1.000
_cell.angle_alpha   90.00
_cell.angle_beta   90.00
_cell.angle_gamma   90.00
#
_symmetry.space_group_name_H-M   'P 1'
#
loop_
_entity.id
_entity.type
_entity.pdbx_description
1 polymer ?
#
loop_
_entity_poly.entity_id
_entity_poly.type
_entity_poly.pdbx_seq_one_letter_code
_entity_poly.pdbx_strand_id
1 'polypeptide(L)'
;MIYRIRHLTRYDYSGPATLSHNESRMLPRELPWQQCLSSAFSITPVPVRLRERIDFFGNRVAYFSTETVHSSLQVVVSSEVQTRARPAQDIFSTIRWEDAIADVAGALKSGNRDSIDARLFMLESPYIRHQQALARYAEGCFGVGRDLRDALMCLNQRIFDEFIYDAKVTTTATPVLDVLASKRGVCQDFAHLMIGCIRALGLPARYVSGYMETLPAPGQEKLLGADATHAWVAAFIPGWGWLELDPTNGCLPDERYIALGWGRDYADVTPLKGVMTGGGDHELTVEVDVVAVNEPLTSASDLNFGK
;
A
#
# COMPACT_ATOMS: atom_id res chain seq x y z
N MET A 1 -12.50 -15.34 -2.69
CA MET A 1 -11.87 -15.42 -4.03
C MET A 1 -10.47 -15.98 -3.89
N ILE A 2 -9.91 -16.57 -4.95
CA ILE A 2 -8.49 -16.95 -5.00
C ILE A 2 -7.84 -16.17 -6.13
N TYR A 3 -6.69 -15.57 -5.87
CA TYR A 3 -5.95 -14.77 -6.84
C TYR A 3 -4.56 -15.34 -7.07
N ARG A 4 -4.17 -15.44 -8.32
CA ARG A 4 -2.77 -15.62 -8.73
C ARG A 4 -2.20 -14.27 -9.11
N ILE A 5 -1.05 -13.96 -8.52
CA ILE A 5 -0.39 -12.67 -8.67
C ILE A 5 1.02 -12.92 -9.18
N ARG A 6 1.39 -12.18 -10.22
CA ARG A 6 2.77 -12.10 -10.70
C ARG A 6 3.19 -10.64 -10.68
N HIS A 7 4.26 -10.32 -9.98
CA HIS A 7 4.86 -9.00 -9.98
C HIS A 7 6.31 -9.12 -10.45
N LEU A 8 6.61 -8.52 -11.60
CA LEU A 8 7.96 -8.38 -12.14
C LEU A 8 8.45 -6.96 -11.89
N THR A 9 9.66 -6.85 -11.33
CA THR A 9 10.45 -5.63 -11.27
C THR A 9 11.78 -5.89 -11.94
N ARG A 10 12.13 -5.10 -12.96
CA ARG A 10 13.38 -5.20 -13.68
C ARG A 10 14.09 -3.86 -13.71
N TYR A 11 15.36 -3.88 -13.38
CA TYR A 11 16.30 -2.78 -13.56
C TYR A 11 17.28 -3.14 -14.66
N ASP A 12 17.43 -2.30 -15.68
CA ASP A 12 18.47 -2.37 -16.69
C ASP A 12 19.44 -1.23 -16.45
N TYR A 13 20.72 -1.56 -16.24
CA TYR A 13 21.76 -0.62 -15.82
C TYR A 13 22.59 -0.16 -17.03
N SER A 14 23.00 1.11 -17.04
CA SER A 14 23.88 1.66 -18.09
C SER A 14 25.34 1.19 -17.98
N GLY A 15 25.72 0.60 -16.84
CA GLY A 15 27.03 0.05 -16.57
C GLY A 15 26.97 -1.21 -15.70
N PRO A 16 28.10 -1.90 -15.47
CA PRO A 16 28.10 -3.09 -14.64
C PRO A 16 27.89 -2.77 -13.15
N ALA A 17 26.95 -3.44 -12.52
CA ALA A 17 26.80 -3.50 -11.07
C ALA A 17 27.58 -4.71 -10.52
N THR A 18 28.33 -4.54 -9.44
CA THR A 18 29.20 -5.58 -8.88
C THR A 18 28.70 -6.17 -7.59
N LEU A 19 27.93 -5.40 -6.82
CA LEU A 19 27.34 -5.81 -5.56
C LEU A 19 26.00 -5.09 -5.41
N SER A 20 24.97 -5.82 -5.01
CA SER A 20 23.70 -5.21 -4.61
C SER A 20 23.10 -5.87 -3.38
N HIS A 21 22.51 -5.06 -2.52
CA HIS A 21 21.72 -5.49 -1.37
C HIS A 21 20.32 -4.92 -1.52
N ASN A 22 19.33 -5.78 -1.44
CA ASN A 22 17.95 -5.41 -1.75
C ASN A 22 16.99 -5.89 -0.65
N GLU A 23 15.93 -5.13 -0.42
CA GLU A 23 14.77 -5.51 0.38
C GLU A 23 13.50 -5.42 -0.47
N SER A 24 12.74 -6.50 -0.48
CA SER A 24 11.43 -6.58 -1.16
C SER A 24 10.30 -6.71 -0.15
N ARG A 25 9.22 -5.94 -0.35
CA ARG A 25 7.96 -6.00 0.38
C ARG A 25 6.80 -6.38 -0.54
N MET A 26 7.04 -7.38 -1.40
CA MET A 26 6.07 -7.87 -2.38
C MET A 26 5.39 -9.18 -1.94
N LEU A 27 5.63 -9.63 -0.71
CA LEU A 27 4.99 -10.83 -0.15
C LEU A 27 3.66 -10.46 0.52
N PRO A 28 2.54 -11.14 0.18
CA PRO A 28 1.25 -10.89 0.80
C PRO A 28 1.26 -11.09 2.32
N ARG A 29 0.55 -10.23 3.04
CA ARG A 29 0.34 -10.37 4.49
C ARG A 29 -0.67 -11.47 4.81
N GLU A 30 -0.57 -12.01 6.03
CA GLU A 30 -1.63 -12.80 6.64
C GLU A 30 -2.58 -11.88 7.41
N LEU A 31 -3.88 -11.95 7.07
CA LEU A 31 -4.94 -11.14 7.69
C LEU A 31 -6.17 -12.03 7.94
N PRO A 32 -7.09 -11.65 8.82
CA PRO A 32 -8.31 -12.43 9.06
C PRO A 32 -9.14 -12.70 7.78
N TRP A 33 -9.03 -11.84 6.79
CA TRP A 33 -9.74 -11.92 5.50
C TRP A 33 -8.82 -12.22 4.32
N GLN A 34 -7.51 -12.44 4.54
CA GLN A 34 -6.54 -12.71 3.50
C GLN A 34 -5.52 -13.75 3.95
N GLN A 35 -5.37 -14.81 3.18
CA GLN A 35 -4.40 -15.87 3.41
C GLN A 35 -3.48 -16.03 2.21
N CYS A 36 -2.18 -16.00 2.40
CA CYS A 36 -1.19 -16.33 1.38
C CYS A 36 -1.03 -17.86 1.32
N LEU A 37 -1.59 -18.49 0.30
CA LEU A 37 -1.52 -19.96 0.13
C LEU A 37 -0.13 -20.41 -0.30
N SER A 38 0.52 -19.64 -1.17
CA SER A 38 1.90 -19.86 -1.61
C SER A 38 2.55 -18.57 -2.09
N SER A 39 3.87 -18.51 -2.02
CA SER A 39 4.67 -17.41 -2.60
C SER A 39 6.06 -17.89 -2.99
N ALA A 40 6.59 -17.39 -4.10
CA ALA A 40 7.92 -17.74 -4.59
C ALA A 40 8.61 -16.52 -5.20
N PHE A 41 9.94 -16.47 -5.02
CA PHE A 41 10.83 -15.52 -5.70
C PHE A 41 11.57 -16.20 -6.85
N SER A 42 11.65 -15.52 -7.99
CA SER A 42 12.61 -15.81 -9.06
C SER A 42 13.46 -14.55 -9.26
N ILE A 43 14.76 -14.62 -8.96
CA ILE A 43 15.68 -13.48 -9.01
C ILE A 43 16.81 -13.78 -9.97
N THR A 44 17.09 -12.87 -10.88
CA THR A 44 18.17 -12.97 -11.85
C THR A 44 19.01 -11.69 -11.82
N PRO A 45 20.36 -11.77 -11.58
CA PRO A 45 21.13 -12.98 -11.32
C PRO A 45 20.74 -13.67 -10.02
N VAL A 46 21.01 -14.97 -9.93
CA VAL A 46 20.72 -15.77 -8.72
C VAL A 46 21.42 -15.13 -7.51
N PRO A 47 20.71 -14.77 -6.46
CA PRO A 47 21.29 -14.12 -5.30
C PRO A 47 22.16 -15.10 -4.48
N VAL A 48 23.23 -14.59 -3.88
CA VAL A 48 24.07 -15.35 -2.94
C VAL A 48 23.32 -15.61 -1.63
N ARG A 49 22.42 -14.72 -1.25
CA ARG A 49 21.56 -14.83 -0.06
C ARG A 49 20.15 -14.41 -0.40
N LEU A 50 19.19 -15.17 0.15
CA LEU A 50 17.78 -14.78 0.20
C LEU A 50 17.27 -15.16 1.60
N ARG A 51 16.71 -14.19 2.34
CA ARG A 51 16.16 -14.41 3.69
C ARG A 51 14.89 -13.61 3.88
N GLU A 52 13.89 -14.21 4.48
CA GLU A 52 12.67 -13.51 4.91
C GLU A 52 12.74 -13.13 6.39
N ARG A 53 12.11 -12.04 6.72
CA ARG A 53 11.89 -11.55 8.08
C ARG A 53 10.57 -10.79 8.17
N ILE A 54 10.13 -10.54 9.38
CA ILE A 54 9.04 -9.60 9.66
C ILE A 54 9.68 -8.26 10.07
N ASP A 55 9.20 -7.16 9.48
CA ASP A 55 9.65 -5.83 9.84
C ASP A 55 8.91 -5.26 11.06
N PHE A 56 9.24 -4.02 11.44
CA PHE A 56 8.64 -3.34 12.59
C PHE A 56 7.11 -3.19 12.48
N PHE A 57 6.58 -3.05 11.26
CA PHE A 57 5.14 -2.93 11.02
C PHE A 57 4.43 -4.28 10.84
N GLY A 58 5.16 -5.38 11.03
CA GLY A 58 4.64 -6.73 10.80
C GLY A 58 4.55 -7.12 9.32
N ASN A 59 5.21 -6.41 8.40
CA ASN A 59 5.25 -6.77 6.98
C ASN A 59 6.26 -7.89 6.74
N ARG A 60 5.96 -8.78 5.80
CA ARG A 60 6.93 -9.75 5.29
C ARG A 60 7.94 -9.04 4.39
N VAL A 61 9.21 -9.20 4.70
CA VAL A 61 10.32 -8.59 3.96
C VAL A 61 11.29 -9.67 3.53
N ALA A 62 11.59 -9.73 2.25
CA ALA A 62 12.66 -10.55 1.73
C ALA A 62 13.90 -9.70 1.50
N TYR A 63 15.01 -10.06 2.15
CA TYR A 63 16.33 -9.49 1.89
C TYR A 63 17.09 -10.42 0.96
N PHE A 64 17.76 -9.87 -0.05
CA PHE A 64 18.66 -10.63 -0.91
C PHE A 64 19.87 -9.81 -1.33
N SER A 65 20.98 -10.51 -1.64
CA SER A 65 22.22 -9.90 -2.16
C SER A 65 22.73 -10.62 -3.38
N THR A 66 23.23 -9.85 -4.36
CA THR A 66 23.86 -10.32 -5.58
C THR A 66 25.29 -9.80 -5.62
N GLU A 67 26.27 -10.73 -5.78
CA GLU A 67 27.71 -10.45 -5.83
C GLU A 67 28.29 -10.72 -7.23
N THR A 68 27.49 -11.25 -8.14
CA THR A 68 27.86 -11.45 -9.53
C THR A 68 27.78 -10.13 -10.29
N VAL A 69 28.78 -9.82 -11.12
CA VAL A 69 28.74 -8.67 -12.02
C VAL A 69 27.57 -8.81 -13.00
N HIS A 70 26.72 -7.81 -13.06
CA HIS A 70 25.52 -7.84 -13.89
C HIS A 70 25.16 -6.46 -14.43
N SER A 71 24.46 -6.45 -15.57
CA SER A 71 23.90 -5.24 -16.20
C SER A 71 22.39 -5.13 -16.07
N SER A 72 21.75 -6.14 -15.45
CA SER A 72 20.34 -6.09 -15.14
C SER A 72 20.02 -6.89 -13.87
N LEU A 73 19.01 -6.44 -13.12
CA LEU A 73 18.43 -7.17 -12.00
C LEU A 73 16.94 -7.39 -12.27
N GLN A 74 16.51 -8.64 -12.31
CA GLN A 74 15.10 -9.00 -12.44
C GLN A 74 14.63 -9.71 -11.18
N VAL A 75 13.53 -9.26 -10.63
CA VAL A 75 12.86 -9.86 -9.47
C VAL A 75 11.42 -10.15 -9.86
N VAL A 76 11.04 -11.42 -9.86
CA VAL A 76 9.66 -11.86 -10.05
C VAL A 76 9.17 -12.46 -8.74
N VAL A 77 8.05 -11.96 -8.24
CA VAL A 77 7.33 -12.56 -7.12
C VAL A 77 6.02 -13.12 -7.63
N SER A 78 5.84 -14.42 -7.45
CA SER A 78 4.57 -15.10 -7.75
C SER A 78 3.91 -15.50 -6.44
N SER A 79 2.61 -15.23 -6.30
CA SER A 79 1.86 -15.56 -5.10
C SER A 79 0.47 -16.07 -5.44
N GLU A 80 -0.05 -16.97 -4.60
CA GLU A 80 -1.45 -17.35 -4.60
C GLU A 80 -2.07 -16.94 -3.28
N VAL A 81 -3.16 -16.16 -3.37
CA VAL A 81 -3.78 -15.53 -2.20
C VAL A 81 -5.28 -15.82 -2.20
N GLN A 82 -5.77 -16.35 -1.09
CA GLN A 82 -7.19 -16.45 -0.85
C GLN A 82 -7.68 -15.22 -0.09
N THR A 83 -8.69 -14.54 -0.64
CA THR A 83 -9.39 -13.45 0.04
C THR A 83 -10.82 -13.88 0.39
N ARG A 84 -11.36 -13.26 1.43
CA ARG A 84 -12.74 -13.41 1.88
C ARG A 84 -13.36 -12.04 2.00
N ALA A 85 -14.68 -11.98 1.97
CA ALA A 85 -15.39 -10.76 2.31
C ALA A 85 -14.88 -10.24 3.66
N ARG A 86 -14.56 -8.96 3.70
CA ARG A 86 -14.12 -8.32 4.94
C ARG A 86 -15.28 -8.37 5.94
N PRO A 87 -15.00 -8.49 7.27
CA PRO A 87 -16.06 -8.37 8.26
C PRO A 87 -16.88 -7.13 7.95
N ALA A 88 -18.21 -7.28 8.02
CA ALA A 88 -19.14 -6.22 7.65
C ALA A 88 -18.67 -4.90 8.26
N GLN A 89 -18.34 -3.95 7.42
CA GLN A 89 -17.97 -2.60 7.83
C GLN A 89 -19.24 -1.78 8.17
N ASP A 90 -20.32 -2.49 8.48
CA ASP A 90 -21.61 -1.95 8.94
C ASP A 90 -21.50 -1.43 10.38
N ILE A 91 -20.62 -0.46 10.54
CA ILE A 91 -20.53 0.29 11.78
C ILE A 91 -21.61 1.36 11.68
N PHE A 92 -22.74 1.11 12.34
CA PHE A 92 -23.87 2.05 12.33
C PHE A 92 -23.64 3.29 13.17
N SER A 93 -22.74 3.25 14.14
CA SER A 93 -22.33 4.38 14.96
C SER A 93 -20.93 4.15 15.47
N THR A 94 -20.10 5.14 15.32
CA THR A 94 -18.76 5.13 15.89
C THR A 94 -18.66 6.20 17.00
N ILE A 95 -17.48 6.66 17.24
CA ILE A 95 -17.16 7.74 18.14
C ILE A 95 -17.18 9.07 17.37
N ARG A 96 -17.52 10.19 18.01
CA ARG A 96 -17.28 11.51 17.42
C ARG A 96 -15.79 11.70 17.19
N TRP A 97 -15.43 12.37 16.11
CA TRP A 97 -14.00 12.52 15.74
C TRP A 97 -13.18 13.25 16.83
N GLU A 98 -13.78 14.22 17.54
CA GLU A 98 -13.11 14.91 18.64
C GLU A 98 -12.85 13.99 19.84
N ASP A 99 -13.81 13.11 20.14
CA ASP A 99 -13.67 12.12 21.23
C ASP A 99 -12.62 11.06 20.87
N ALA A 100 -12.50 10.70 19.57
CA ALA A 100 -11.46 9.82 19.09
C ALA A 100 -10.04 10.41 19.27
N ILE A 101 -9.87 11.71 19.01
CA ILE A 101 -8.61 12.42 19.31
C ILE A 101 -8.30 12.33 20.80
N ALA A 102 -9.30 12.58 21.66
CA ALA A 102 -9.13 12.53 23.10
C ALA A 102 -8.77 11.13 23.60
N ASP A 103 -9.40 10.06 23.04
CA ASP A 103 -9.08 8.67 23.34
C ASP A 103 -7.62 8.35 23.00
N VAL A 104 -7.19 8.62 21.75
CA VAL A 104 -5.83 8.38 21.30
C VAL A 104 -4.80 9.20 22.09
N ALA A 105 -5.11 10.45 22.43
CA ALA A 105 -4.24 11.28 23.26
C ALA A 105 -4.11 10.73 24.68
N GLY A 106 -5.21 10.23 25.24
CA GLY A 106 -5.30 9.64 26.58
C GLY A 106 -4.80 8.18 26.68
N ALA A 107 -4.48 7.52 25.56
CA ALA A 107 -4.21 6.09 25.47
C ALA A 107 -3.12 5.58 26.44
N LEU A 108 -2.04 6.35 26.63
CA LEU A 108 -0.99 6.00 27.58
C LEU A 108 -1.47 5.98 29.04
N LYS A 109 -2.45 6.82 29.39
CA LYS A 109 -3.02 6.87 30.75
C LYS A 109 -4.06 5.75 30.95
N SER A 110 -4.87 5.48 29.94
CA SER A 110 -5.88 4.41 29.98
C SER A 110 -5.31 3.01 29.83
N GLY A 111 -4.09 2.88 29.28
CA GLY A 111 -3.48 1.59 28.97
C GLY A 111 -4.11 0.87 27.77
N ASN A 112 -4.88 1.57 26.94
CA ASN A 112 -5.47 1.01 25.72
C ASN A 112 -4.38 0.75 24.68
N ARG A 113 -4.00 -0.51 24.52
CA ARG A 113 -2.92 -0.95 23.64
C ARG A 113 -3.16 -0.57 22.20
N ASP A 114 -4.35 -0.80 21.67
CA ASP A 114 -4.67 -0.54 20.27
C ASP A 114 -4.51 0.97 19.94
N SER A 115 -5.02 1.84 20.83
CA SER A 115 -4.84 3.28 20.69
C SER A 115 -3.38 3.72 20.88
N ILE A 116 -2.61 3.04 21.75
CA ILE A 116 -1.15 3.30 21.91
C ILE A 116 -0.42 2.97 20.62
N ASP A 117 -0.64 1.78 20.06
CA ASP A 117 0.02 1.32 18.83
C ASP A 117 -0.37 2.20 17.63
N ALA A 118 -1.63 2.66 17.58
CA ALA A 118 -2.11 3.55 16.54
C ALA A 118 -1.38 4.91 16.54
N ARG A 119 -0.90 5.42 17.69
CA ARG A 119 -0.17 6.71 17.79
C ARG A 119 1.07 6.78 16.90
N LEU A 120 1.71 5.64 16.61
CA LEU A 120 2.84 5.60 15.68
C LEU A 120 2.48 6.19 14.31
N PHE A 121 1.24 5.98 13.89
CA PHE A 121 0.72 6.41 12.60
C PHE A 121 0.16 7.86 12.61
N MET A 122 0.43 8.62 13.67
CA MET A 122 0.25 10.06 13.72
C MET A 122 1.55 10.83 13.45
N LEU A 123 2.70 10.15 13.55
CA LEU A 123 4.01 10.76 13.38
C LEU A 123 4.26 11.20 11.94
N GLU A 124 5.03 12.27 11.79
CA GLU A 124 5.59 12.65 10.50
C GLU A 124 6.44 11.53 9.89
N SER A 125 6.52 11.51 8.58
CA SER A 125 7.24 10.51 7.81
C SER A 125 7.87 11.16 6.57
N PRO A 126 8.77 10.49 5.83
CA PRO A 126 9.50 11.09 4.72
C PRO A 126 8.64 11.83 3.71
N TYR A 127 7.47 11.28 3.34
CA TYR A 127 6.56 11.88 2.36
C TYR A 127 5.41 12.68 2.97
N ILE A 128 5.12 12.53 4.28
CA ILE A 128 3.96 13.16 4.93
C ILE A 128 4.43 13.97 6.14
N ARG A 129 4.36 15.30 6.01
CA ARG A 129 4.63 16.26 7.08
C ARG A 129 3.33 16.88 7.59
N HIS A 130 3.31 17.33 8.84
CA HIS A 130 2.20 18.10 9.37
C HIS A 130 2.11 19.45 8.68
N GLN A 131 1.00 19.69 8.01
CA GLN A 131 0.75 20.89 7.22
C GLN A 131 -0.65 21.43 7.52
N GLN A 132 -0.73 22.68 7.95
CA GLN A 132 -2.03 23.31 8.26
C GLN A 132 -2.99 23.34 7.04
N ALA A 133 -2.45 23.40 5.82
CA ALA A 133 -3.25 23.36 4.61
C ALA A 133 -4.04 22.06 4.46
N LEU A 134 -3.49 20.93 4.92
CA LEU A 134 -4.15 19.63 4.90
C LEU A 134 -5.30 19.58 5.91
N ALA A 135 -5.11 20.14 7.13
CA ALA A 135 -6.20 20.26 8.10
C ALA A 135 -7.34 21.10 7.55
N ARG A 136 -7.04 22.28 6.97
CA ARG A 136 -8.06 23.16 6.35
C ARG A 136 -8.82 22.48 5.22
N TYR A 137 -8.12 21.68 4.41
CA TYR A 137 -8.79 20.92 3.35
C TYR A 137 -9.77 19.92 3.93
N ALA A 138 -9.42 19.23 5.03
CA ALA A 138 -10.27 18.23 5.68
C ALA A 138 -11.44 18.84 6.49
N GLU A 139 -11.34 20.08 6.99
CA GLU A 139 -12.32 20.71 7.89
C GLU A 139 -13.77 20.61 7.38
N GLY A 140 -14.00 20.72 6.05
CA GLY A 140 -15.33 20.58 5.47
C GLY A 140 -16.00 19.20 5.70
N CYS A 141 -15.20 18.18 5.97
CA CYS A 141 -15.68 16.83 6.26
C CYS A 141 -15.75 16.52 7.76
N PHE A 142 -15.05 17.27 8.61
CA PHE A 142 -14.94 17.07 10.04
C PHE A 142 -15.68 18.19 10.81
N GLY A 143 -17.00 18.29 10.56
CA GLY A 143 -17.86 19.23 11.32
C GLY A 143 -17.97 18.84 12.80
N VAL A 144 -18.25 19.83 13.64
CA VAL A 144 -18.37 19.65 15.10
C VAL A 144 -19.37 18.54 15.46
N GLY A 145 -18.92 17.59 16.27
CA GLY A 145 -19.72 16.46 16.76
C GLY A 145 -20.02 15.38 15.72
N ARG A 146 -19.41 15.45 14.53
CA ARG A 146 -19.62 14.46 13.48
C ARG A 146 -19.04 13.11 13.87
N ASP A 147 -19.75 12.04 13.50
CA ASP A 147 -19.24 10.68 13.61
C ASP A 147 -17.95 10.51 12.80
N LEU A 148 -16.93 9.85 13.39
CA LEU A 148 -15.61 9.71 12.76
C LEU A 148 -15.66 8.95 11.44
N ARG A 149 -16.43 7.85 11.38
CA ARG A 149 -16.59 7.08 10.15
C ARG A 149 -17.19 7.95 9.02
N ASP A 150 -18.25 8.71 9.34
CA ASP A 150 -18.90 9.56 8.36
C ASP A 150 -17.99 10.71 7.88
N ALA A 151 -17.15 11.23 8.78
CA ALA A 151 -16.15 12.23 8.41
C ALA A 151 -15.07 11.64 7.49
N LEU A 152 -14.59 10.43 7.78
CA LEU A 152 -13.61 9.72 6.96
C LEU A 152 -14.16 9.36 5.58
N MET A 153 -15.42 8.88 5.53
CA MET A 153 -16.10 8.58 4.27
C MET A 153 -16.31 9.84 3.41
N CYS A 154 -16.67 10.95 4.04
CA CYS A 154 -16.78 12.25 3.37
C CYS A 154 -15.44 12.68 2.77
N LEU A 155 -14.32 12.57 3.51
CA LEU A 155 -13.00 12.93 3.01
C LEU A 155 -12.56 12.02 1.85
N ASN A 156 -12.83 10.72 1.97
CA ASN A 156 -12.57 9.74 0.92
C ASN A 156 -13.30 10.12 -0.38
N GLN A 157 -14.60 10.35 -0.30
CA GLN A 157 -15.43 10.74 -1.44
C GLN A 157 -15.01 12.09 -2.01
N ARG A 158 -14.68 13.07 -1.16
CA ARG A 158 -14.24 14.39 -1.59
C ARG A 158 -12.95 14.34 -2.41
N ILE A 159 -11.99 13.50 -2.00
CA ILE A 159 -10.75 13.34 -2.78
C ILE A 159 -11.08 12.70 -4.13
N PHE A 160 -11.89 11.65 -4.14
CA PHE A 160 -12.31 11.00 -5.38
C PHE A 160 -12.99 11.97 -6.35
N ASP A 161 -13.88 12.84 -5.87
CA ASP A 161 -14.65 13.77 -6.70
C ASP A 161 -13.81 14.95 -7.17
N GLU A 162 -12.85 15.44 -6.37
CA GLU A 162 -12.10 16.67 -6.67
C GLU A 162 -10.78 16.43 -7.41
N PHE A 163 -10.23 15.20 -7.42
CA PHE A 163 -8.90 14.92 -7.97
C PHE A 163 -8.98 14.08 -9.24
N ILE A 164 -8.08 14.37 -10.18
CA ILE A 164 -7.99 13.65 -11.45
C ILE A 164 -6.80 12.69 -11.40
N TYR A 165 -7.06 11.41 -11.70
CA TYR A 165 -6.00 10.42 -11.83
C TYR A 165 -5.16 10.71 -13.08
N ASP A 166 -3.85 10.94 -12.90
CA ASP A 166 -2.92 11.24 -14.00
C ASP A 166 -1.51 10.73 -13.67
N ALA A 167 -1.14 9.63 -14.30
CA ALA A 167 0.16 8.97 -14.10
C ALA A 167 1.37 9.74 -14.69
N LYS A 168 1.13 10.85 -15.39
CA LYS A 168 2.20 11.59 -16.08
C LYS A 168 2.64 12.86 -15.33
N VAL A 169 1.89 13.31 -14.34
CA VAL A 169 2.11 14.63 -13.70
C VAL A 169 2.86 14.55 -12.39
N THR A 170 2.97 13.35 -11.78
CA THR A 170 3.64 13.16 -10.50
C THR A 170 4.74 12.11 -10.58
N THR A 171 5.66 12.19 -9.63
CA THR A 171 6.67 11.17 -9.36
C THR A 171 6.51 10.69 -7.94
N THR A 172 7.16 9.60 -7.55
CA THR A 172 7.13 9.09 -6.18
C THR A 172 7.59 10.12 -5.13
N ALA A 173 8.28 11.18 -5.55
CA ALA A 173 8.82 12.25 -4.67
C ALA A 173 7.96 13.52 -4.67
N THR A 174 6.82 13.57 -5.38
CA THR A 174 5.98 14.76 -5.45
C THR A 174 5.44 15.14 -4.07
N PRO A 175 5.65 16.39 -3.59
CA PRO A 175 5.15 16.83 -2.30
C PRO A 175 3.61 16.81 -2.23
N VAL A 176 3.07 16.44 -1.08
CA VAL A 176 1.60 16.36 -0.87
C VAL A 176 0.89 17.69 -1.12
N LEU A 177 1.55 18.83 -0.82
CA LEU A 177 0.96 20.15 -1.08
C LEU A 177 0.86 20.47 -2.57
N ASP A 178 1.77 19.96 -3.39
CA ASP A 178 1.70 20.14 -4.85
C ASP A 178 0.54 19.31 -5.44
N VAL A 179 0.32 18.11 -4.90
CA VAL A 179 -0.85 17.29 -5.23
C VAL A 179 -2.14 18.00 -4.82
N LEU A 180 -2.19 18.56 -3.59
CA LEU A 180 -3.35 19.35 -3.14
C LEU A 180 -3.63 20.55 -4.03
N ALA A 181 -2.60 21.25 -4.51
CA ALA A 181 -2.74 22.44 -5.35
C ALA A 181 -3.14 22.10 -6.79
N SER A 182 -2.54 21.08 -7.38
CA SER A 182 -2.77 20.66 -8.77
C SER A 182 -4.06 19.87 -8.95
N LYS A 183 -4.57 19.24 -7.89
CA LYS A 183 -5.71 18.31 -7.92
C LYS A 183 -5.49 17.14 -8.89
N ARG A 184 -4.24 16.72 -9.10
CA ARG A 184 -3.85 15.63 -10.00
C ARG A 184 -2.78 14.75 -9.35
N GLY A 185 -2.83 13.46 -9.64
CA GLY A 185 -1.85 12.50 -9.13
C GLY A 185 -2.27 11.06 -9.36
N VAL A 186 -1.60 10.15 -8.66
CA VAL A 186 -1.87 8.70 -8.68
C VAL A 186 -2.31 8.20 -7.31
N CYS A 187 -2.62 6.91 -7.20
CA CYS A 187 -3.11 6.29 -5.95
C CYS A 187 -2.19 6.55 -4.74
N GLN A 188 -0.86 6.54 -4.93
CA GLN A 188 0.10 6.90 -3.89
C GLN A 188 -0.12 8.32 -3.39
N ASP A 189 -0.31 9.29 -4.30
CA ASP A 189 -0.47 10.70 -3.97
C ASP A 189 -1.77 10.95 -3.20
N PHE A 190 -2.86 10.32 -3.63
CA PHE A 190 -4.16 10.45 -2.99
C PHE A 190 -4.18 9.79 -1.61
N ALA A 191 -3.50 8.64 -1.46
CA ALA A 191 -3.31 8.02 -0.15
C ALA A 191 -2.48 8.92 0.79
N HIS A 192 -1.36 9.49 0.32
CA HIS A 192 -0.55 10.43 1.11
C HIS A 192 -1.32 11.68 1.50
N LEU A 193 -2.10 12.24 0.57
CA LEU A 193 -2.96 13.41 0.83
C LEU A 193 -3.98 13.11 1.93
N MET A 194 -4.72 12.00 1.81
CA MET A 194 -5.73 11.61 2.79
C MET A 194 -5.12 11.35 4.17
N ILE A 195 -4.00 10.61 4.23
CA ILE A 195 -3.27 10.37 5.47
C ILE A 195 -2.80 11.68 6.10
N GLY A 196 -2.24 12.57 5.29
CA GLY A 196 -1.78 13.88 5.74
C GLY A 196 -2.92 14.73 6.33
N CYS A 197 -4.10 14.72 5.72
CA CYS A 197 -5.31 15.36 6.21
C CYS A 197 -5.74 14.81 7.57
N ILE A 198 -5.85 13.48 7.67
CA ILE A 198 -6.28 12.79 8.91
C ILE A 198 -5.28 13.05 10.05
N ARG A 199 -3.97 12.97 9.78
CA ARG A 199 -2.94 13.24 10.79
C ARG A 199 -2.88 14.70 11.21
N ALA A 200 -3.10 15.63 10.28
CA ALA A 200 -3.16 17.06 10.59
C ALA A 200 -4.32 17.44 11.52
N LEU A 201 -5.36 16.60 11.60
CA LEU A 201 -6.45 16.70 12.58
C LEU A 201 -6.16 15.97 13.89
N GLY A 202 -5.03 15.30 14.04
CA GLY A 202 -4.66 14.56 15.24
C GLY A 202 -5.20 13.12 15.31
N LEU A 203 -5.54 12.52 14.18
CA LEU A 203 -6.05 11.15 14.07
C LEU A 203 -5.01 10.24 13.43
N PRO A 204 -4.91 8.95 13.84
CA PRO A 204 -3.99 8.00 13.24
C PRO A 204 -4.47 7.52 11.86
N ALA A 205 -3.56 7.50 10.89
CA ALA A 205 -3.79 6.90 9.59
C ALA A 205 -2.51 6.27 9.04
N ARG A 206 -2.62 5.14 8.35
CA ARG A 206 -1.50 4.42 7.74
C ARG A 206 -1.71 4.21 6.26
N TYR A 207 -0.59 4.14 5.56
CA TYR A 207 -0.51 3.80 4.15
C TYR A 207 -0.56 2.29 3.99
N VAL A 208 -1.39 1.79 3.10
CA VAL A 208 -1.45 0.37 2.74
C VAL A 208 -0.99 0.23 1.30
N SER A 209 -0.03 -0.67 1.08
CA SER A 209 0.47 -1.06 -0.24
C SER A 209 -0.03 -2.45 -0.59
N GLY A 210 -0.47 -2.64 -1.82
CA GLY A 210 -0.97 -3.92 -2.27
C GLY A 210 -1.25 -3.98 -3.75
N TYR A 211 -2.16 -4.89 -4.10
CA TYR A 211 -2.71 -5.04 -5.44
C TYR A 211 -4.23 -4.88 -5.39
N MET A 212 -4.78 -4.49 -6.51
CA MET A 212 -6.21 -4.49 -6.74
C MET A 212 -6.46 -5.16 -8.09
N GLU A 213 -7.39 -6.13 -8.13
CA GLU A 213 -7.83 -6.70 -9.39
C GLU A 213 -8.52 -5.63 -10.23
N THR A 214 -8.01 -5.38 -11.43
CA THR A 214 -8.65 -4.53 -12.42
C THR A 214 -9.45 -5.39 -13.41
N LEU A 215 -10.71 -5.04 -13.60
CA LEU A 215 -11.57 -5.73 -14.57
C LEU A 215 -11.41 -5.04 -15.93
N PRO A 216 -11.22 -5.82 -17.02
CA PRO A 216 -11.22 -5.25 -18.37
C PRO A 216 -12.58 -4.66 -18.72
N ALA A 217 -12.60 -3.73 -19.67
CA ALA A 217 -13.86 -3.21 -20.18
C ALA A 217 -14.72 -4.36 -20.77
N PRO A 218 -16.05 -4.26 -20.69
CA PRO A 218 -16.94 -5.31 -21.21
C PRO A 218 -16.59 -5.69 -22.66
N GLY A 219 -16.33 -6.98 -22.88
CA GLY A 219 -15.98 -7.54 -24.20
C GLY A 219 -14.49 -7.42 -24.58
N GLN A 220 -13.61 -6.97 -23.68
CA GLN A 220 -12.17 -6.96 -23.88
C GLN A 220 -11.50 -8.04 -23.04
N GLU A 221 -10.46 -8.67 -23.59
CA GLU A 221 -9.59 -9.56 -22.80
C GLU A 221 -8.64 -8.74 -21.95
N LYS A 222 -8.33 -9.25 -20.75
CA LYS A 222 -7.35 -8.64 -19.85
C LYS A 222 -5.95 -8.81 -20.45
N LEU A 223 -5.24 -7.69 -20.64
CA LEU A 223 -3.86 -7.72 -21.11
C LEU A 223 -2.93 -8.14 -19.95
N LEU A 224 -1.95 -8.99 -20.24
CA LEU A 224 -0.92 -9.37 -19.29
C LEU A 224 -0.03 -8.16 -18.95
N GLY A 225 0.35 -8.02 -17.68
CA GLY A 225 1.17 -6.90 -17.19
C GLY A 225 0.41 -5.56 -17.08
N ALA A 226 -0.91 -5.56 -17.30
CA ALA A 226 -1.71 -4.33 -17.30
C ALA A 226 -2.15 -3.88 -15.92
N ASP A 227 -2.09 -4.75 -14.91
CA ASP A 227 -2.38 -4.37 -13.53
C ASP A 227 -1.21 -3.54 -12.97
N ALA A 228 -1.48 -2.80 -11.91
CA ALA A 228 -0.47 -2.02 -11.21
C ALA A 228 -0.52 -2.33 -9.71
N THR A 229 0.55 -1.99 -9.02
CA THR A 229 0.49 -1.85 -7.57
C THR A 229 -0.53 -0.80 -7.21
N HIS A 230 -1.24 -1.02 -6.11
CA HIS A 230 -2.24 -0.07 -5.63
C HIS A 230 -1.92 0.39 -4.22
N ALA A 231 -2.40 1.57 -3.89
CA ALA A 231 -2.22 2.19 -2.59
C ALA A 231 -3.54 2.73 -2.07
N TRP A 232 -3.78 2.52 -0.78
CA TRP A 232 -4.95 3.04 -0.08
C TRP A 232 -4.63 3.40 1.37
N VAL A 233 -5.63 3.78 2.12
CA VAL A 233 -5.49 4.30 3.48
C VAL A 233 -6.17 3.37 4.46
N ALA A 234 -5.64 3.25 5.68
CA ALA A 234 -6.39 2.75 6.80
C ALA A 234 -6.36 3.78 7.94
N ALA A 235 -7.53 4.24 8.39
CA ALA A 235 -7.71 5.18 9.49
C ALA A 235 -8.14 4.43 10.75
N PHE A 236 -7.59 4.80 11.91
CA PHE A 236 -7.90 4.14 13.17
C PHE A 236 -9.14 4.73 13.81
N ILE A 237 -10.06 3.86 14.22
CA ILE A 237 -11.26 4.18 14.96
C ILE A 237 -11.16 3.51 16.34
N PRO A 238 -11.02 4.29 17.44
CA PRO A 238 -10.98 3.73 18.79
C PRO A 238 -12.15 2.80 19.11
N GLY A 239 -11.84 1.65 19.71
CA GLY A 239 -12.82 0.63 20.05
C GLY A 239 -13.27 -0.27 18.89
N TRP A 240 -12.89 0.06 17.65
CA TRP A 240 -13.23 -0.74 16.47
C TRP A 240 -12.00 -1.26 15.70
N GLY A 241 -10.96 -0.42 15.54
CA GLY A 241 -9.74 -0.77 14.81
C GLY A 241 -9.52 0.06 13.55
N TRP A 242 -9.05 -0.59 12.47
CA TRP A 242 -8.62 0.09 11.25
C TRP A 242 -9.68 0.01 10.14
N LEU A 243 -10.26 1.16 9.78
CA LEU A 243 -11.13 1.32 8.62
C LEU A 243 -10.28 1.58 7.39
N GLU A 244 -10.40 0.71 6.38
CA GLU A 244 -9.72 0.91 5.10
C GLU A 244 -10.58 1.73 4.14
N LEU A 245 -9.95 2.66 3.40
CA LEU A 245 -10.56 3.65 2.52
C LEU A 245 -9.69 3.81 1.27
N ASP A 246 -10.29 3.81 0.11
CA ASP A 246 -9.60 4.05 -1.15
C ASP A 246 -10.03 5.38 -1.78
N PRO A 247 -9.25 6.46 -1.59
CA PRO A 247 -9.58 7.76 -2.16
C PRO A 247 -9.41 7.83 -3.69
N THR A 248 -8.75 6.84 -4.31
CA THR A 248 -8.60 6.76 -5.76
C THR A 248 -9.87 6.27 -6.43
N ASN A 249 -10.59 5.35 -5.79
CA ASN A 249 -11.81 4.73 -6.31
C ASN A 249 -13.08 5.18 -5.56
N GLY A 250 -12.96 6.02 -4.53
CA GLY A 250 -14.08 6.54 -3.74
C GLY A 250 -14.83 5.46 -2.94
N CYS A 251 -14.18 4.34 -2.62
CA CYS A 251 -14.84 3.17 -2.03
C CYS A 251 -14.11 2.65 -0.78
N LEU A 252 -14.74 1.66 -0.14
CA LEU A 252 -14.08 0.81 0.84
C LEU A 252 -13.48 -0.41 0.13
N PRO A 253 -12.22 -0.79 0.43
CA PRO A 253 -11.61 -1.99 -0.10
C PRO A 253 -12.44 -3.26 0.17
N ASP A 254 -12.68 -4.04 -0.87
CA ASP A 254 -13.40 -5.33 -0.85
C ASP A 254 -12.43 -6.52 -1.00
N GLU A 255 -12.93 -7.71 -1.36
CA GLU A 255 -12.12 -8.91 -1.55
C GLU A 255 -11.16 -8.85 -2.75
N ARG A 256 -11.28 -7.86 -3.65
CA ARG A 256 -10.36 -7.64 -4.78
C ARG A 256 -9.05 -6.96 -4.37
N TYR A 257 -8.98 -6.47 -3.13
CA TYR A 257 -7.81 -5.77 -2.60
C TYR A 257 -6.93 -6.73 -1.81
N ILE A 258 -5.69 -6.88 -2.24
CA ILE A 258 -4.71 -7.80 -1.65
C ILE A 258 -3.59 -6.97 -1.00
N ALA A 259 -3.53 -6.95 0.33
CA ALA A 259 -2.55 -6.19 1.08
C ALA A 259 -1.19 -6.90 1.12
N LEU A 260 -0.13 -6.17 0.77
CA LEU A 260 1.26 -6.59 0.91
C LEU A 260 1.85 -6.08 2.22
N GLY A 261 1.59 -4.83 2.55
CA GLY A 261 2.14 -4.22 3.75
C GLY A 261 1.51 -2.88 4.06
N TRP A 262 1.81 -2.39 5.25
CA TRP A 262 1.45 -1.05 5.67
C TRP A 262 2.59 -0.37 6.42
N GLY A 263 2.57 0.95 6.40
CA GLY A 263 3.54 1.79 7.07
C GLY A 263 3.00 3.20 7.27
N ARG A 264 3.86 4.12 7.66
CA ARG A 264 3.46 5.53 7.84
C ARG A 264 3.23 6.20 6.48
N ASP A 265 4.05 5.88 5.49
CA ASP A 265 3.93 6.31 4.10
C ASP A 265 4.60 5.30 3.16
N TYR A 266 4.72 5.63 1.87
CA TYR A 266 5.34 4.78 0.86
C TYR A 266 6.79 4.36 1.19
N ALA A 267 7.58 5.19 1.88
CA ALA A 267 8.98 4.85 2.21
C ALA A 267 9.11 3.61 3.10
N ASP A 268 8.12 3.36 3.96
CA ASP A 268 8.10 2.21 4.86
C ASP A 268 7.72 0.91 4.12
N VAL A 269 7.04 1.00 2.96
CA VAL A 269 6.47 -0.14 2.21
C VAL A 269 6.88 -0.19 0.74
N THR A 270 7.94 0.49 0.36
CA THR A 270 8.48 0.44 -1.01
C THR A 270 8.62 -1.02 -1.47
N PRO A 271 8.02 -1.42 -2.61
CA PRO A 271 7.99 -2.82 -3.06
C PRO A 271 9.38 -3.44 -3.21
N LEU A 272 10.30 -2.71 -3.82
CA LEU A 272 11.71 -3.10 -3.95
C LEU A 272 12.59 -1.87 -3.76
N LYS A 273 13.54 -1.96 -2.84
CA LYS A 273 14.57 -0.93 -2.64
C LYS A 273 15.90 -1.59 -2.36
N GLY A 274 16.99 -0.93 -2.77
CA GLY A 274 18.32 -1.48 -2.56
C GLY A 274 19.41 -0.43 -2.64
N VAL A 275 20.62 -0.91 -2.37
CA VAL A 275 21.86 -0.18 -2.60
C VAL A 275 22.76 -1.06 -3.45
N MET A 276 23.52 -0.45 -4.37
CA MET A 276 24.43 -1.18 -5.24
C MET A 276 25.74 -0.43 -5.43
N THR A 277 26.76 -1.15 -5.84
CA THR A 277 28.06 -0.60 -6.25
C THR A 277 28.17 -0.71 -7.76
N GLY A 278 28.42 0.42 -8.43
CA GLY A 278 28.41 0.49 -9.90
C GLY A 278 27.01 0.72 -10.46
N GLY A 279 26.72 0.20 -11.65
CA GLY A 279 25.40 0.25 -12.32
C GLY A 279 25.17 1.51 -13.16
N GLY A 280 25.61 2.68 -12.72
CA GLY A 280 25.31 3.96 -13.41
C GLY A 280 23.83 4.31 -13.33
N ASP A 281 23.29 4.90 -14.41
CA ASP A 281 21.86 5.15 -14.56
C ASP A 281 21.11 3.84 -14.80
N HIS A 282 19.80 3.84 -14.54
CA HIS A 282 18.98 2.65 -14.73
C HIS A 282 17.61 2.96 -15.33
N GLU A 283 17.08 2.02 -16.06
CA GLU A 283 15.70 1.96 -16.50
C GLU A 283 14.93 0.96 -15.62
N LEU A 284 13.74 1.35 -15.17
CA LEU A 284 12.88 0.51 -14.35
C LEU A 284 11.65 0.06 -15.14
N THR A 285 11.45 -1.25 -15.22
CA THR A 285 10.22 -1.86 -15.73
C THR A 285 9.49 -2.56 -14.59
N VAL A 286 8.19 -2.30 -14.48
CA VAL A 286 7.30 -2.98 -13.52
C VAL A 286 6.10 -3.53 -14.27
N GLU A 287 5.81 -4.82 -14.08
CA GLU A 287 4.64 -5.49 -14.62
C GLU A 287 3.93 -6.23 -13.50
N VAL A 288 2.62 -6.13 -13.45
CA VAL A 288 1.78 -6.81 -12.45
C VAL A 288 0.62 -7.49 -13.14
N ASP A 289 0.36 -8.74 -12.75
CA ASP A 289 -0.81 -9.52 -13.13
C ASP A 289 -1.52 -9.97 -11.87
N VAL A 290 -2.82 -9.70 -11.77
CA VAL A 290 -3.70 -10.16 -10.70
C VAL A 290 -4.88 -10.88 -11.34
N VAL A 291 -4.93 -12.20 -11.23
CA VAL A 291 -5.92 -13.02 -11.93
C VAL A 291 -6.72 -13.85 -10.92
N ALA A 292 -8.06 -13.66 -10.92
CA ALA A 292 -8.94 -14.50 -10.14
C ALA A 292 -8.99 -15.92 -10.73
N VAL A 293 -8.94 -16.93 -9.85
CA VAL A 293 -8.99 -18.35 -10.22
C VAL A 293 -10.04 -19.09 -9.38
N ASN A 294 -10.57 -20.17 -9.91
CA ASN A 294 -11.62 -20.92 -9.23
C ASN A 294 -11.08 -21.95 -8.22
N GLU A 295 -9.86 -22.43 -8.43
CA GLU A 295 -9.25 -23.47 -7.60
C GLU A 295 -7.78 -23.14 -7.28
N PRO A 296 -7.31 -23.50 -6.07
CA PRO A 296 -5.91 -23.32 -5.70
C PRO A 296 -5.00 -24.25 -6.50
N LEU A 297 -3.72 -23.90 -6.60
CA LEU A 297 -2.70 -24.77 -7.17
C LEU A 297 -2.51 -26.03 -6.31
N THR A 298 -2.28 -27.15 -6.96
CA THR A 298 -2.01 -28.42 -6.26
C THR A 298 -0.57 -28.52 -5.75
N SER A 299 0.35 -27.71 -6.31
CA SER A 299 1.73 -27.62 -5.83
C SER A 299 2.31 -26.23 -6.07
N ALA A 300 3.29 -25.83 -5.24
CA ALA A 300 4.01 -24.55 -5.40
C ALA A 300 4.86 -24.49 -6.69
N SER A 301 5.19 -25.64 -7.31
CA SER A 301 5.89 -25.70 -8.61
C SER A 301 5.05 -25.18 -9.78
N ASP A 302 3.73 -25.10 -9.63
CA ASP A 302 2.79 -24.70 -10.68
C ASP A 302 2.59 -23.18 -10.74
N LEU A 303 3.29 -22.42 -9.89
CA LEU A 303 3.31 -20.94 -9.95
C LEU A 303 4.03 -20.37 -11.19
N ASN A 304 4.42 -21.22 -12.15
CA ASN A 304 4.91 -20.74 -13.43
C ASN A 304 3.74 -20.22 -14.28
N PHE A 305 3.59 -18.91 -14.33
CA PHE A 305 2.85 -18.25 -15.40
C PHE A 305 3.58 -18.57 -16.71
N GLY A 306 2.91 -19.32 -17.59
CA GLY A 306 3.46 -19.80 -18.86
C GLY A 306 4.23 -18.70 -19.60
N LYS A 307 5.25 -19.16 -20.36
CA LYS A 307 6.14 -18.34 -21.18
C LYS A 307 5.39 -17.45 -22.15
#